data_0b4a115ad2df6bf11a01770002255d61
#
_entry.id   0b4a115ad2df6bf11a01770002255d61
#
_cell.length_a   1.000
_cell.length_b   1.000
_cell.length_c   1.000
_cell.angle_alpha   90.00
_cell.angle_beta   90.00
_cell.angle_gamma   90.00
#
_symmetry.space_group_name_H-M   'P 1'
#
loop_
_entity.id
_entity.type
_entity.pdbx_description
1 polymer ?
#
loop_
_entity_poly.entity_id
_entity_poly.type
_entity_poly.pdbx_seq_one_letter_code
_entity_poly.pdbx_strand_id
1 'polypeptide(L)'
;MSDQQFDEYLKASSHLSERTILQYNNQFKKFEPMNKSLVTQSQTNIISFVDNNGGSNNTKLAMLNIAINVRKHFKKEVNKMLTRKLQLADDYQQEKNAIKEEKKSDLPTTKELIAWENRQYIDKNWNAFIVVHLMRVLSLRNKDLDLKIIPATRSQRKGEAGDKNNYLILRKRNSQLVRNDYKTFKIYGRKKNVLQSSKLNKAIRELVAERDLELGKDEIRLLSTIGGKKMNEESIAKKIRSFTFMGLSESDYNKIIVSEIAEMKDIKKLETISNNRGTSLEVLLKEYHLDV
;
A
#
# COMPACT_ATOMS: atom_id res chain seq x y z
N MET A 1 16.83 -27.72 -11.87
CA MET A 1 17.38 -26.38 -12.12
C MET A 1 18.36 -26.09 -11.01
N SER A 2 19.57 -25.60 -11.29
CA SER A 2 20.46 -25.27 -10.18
C SER A 2 19.94 -24.01 -9.54
N ASP A 3 19.48 -24.07 -8.31
CA ASP A 3 19.16 -22.91 -7.47
C ASP A 3 20.37 -21.96 -7.36
N GLN A 4 21.55 -22.47 -7.68
CA GLN A 4 22.83 -21.77 -7.57
C GLN A 4 22.87 -20.45 -8.40
N GLN A 5 22.37 -20.45 -9.65
CA GLN A 5 22.37 -19.24 -10.49
C GLN A 5 21.36 -18.19 -10.01
N PHE A 6 20.23 -18.65 -9.50
CA PHE A 6 19.24 -17.74 -8.93
C PHE A 6 19.72 -17.19 -7.59
N ASP A 7 20.35 -18.00 -6.74
CA ASP A 7 20.96 -17.57 -5.51
C ASP A 7 22.09 -16.56 -5.74
N GLU A 8 22.91 -16.78 -6.77
CA GLU A 8 23.94 -15.81 -7.18
C GLU A 8 23.33 -14.47 -7.57
N TYR A 9 22.26 -14.49 -8.38
CA TYR A 9 21.52 -13.29 -8.75
C TYR A 9 20.95 -12.57 -7.51
N LEU A 10 20.34 -13.30 -6.57
CA LEU A 10 19.78 -12.71 -5.36
C LEU A 10 20.87 -12.10 -4.46
N LYS A 11 22.02 -12.76 -4.29
CA LYS A 11 23.17 -12.22 -3.54
C LYS A 11 23.70 -10.93 -4.15
N ALA A 12 23.78 -10.86 -5.48
CA ALA A 12 24.19 -9.64 -6.19
C ALA A 12 23.12 -8.52 -6.12
N SER A 13 21.89 -8.84 -5.76
CA SER A 13 20.74 -7.92 -5.70
C SER A 13 20.46 -7.39 -4.29
N SER A 14 21.51 -7.06 -3.52
CA SER A 14 21.44 -6.60 -2.13
C SER A 14 20.59 -5.34 -1.89
N HIS A 15 20.24 -4.60 -2.97
CA HIS A 15 19.35 -3.44 -2.93
C HIS A 15 17.86 -3.80 -2.83
N LEU A 16 17.50 -5.05 -3.04
CA LEU A 16 16.12 -5.53 -2.96
C LEU A 16 15.65 -5.63 -1.51
N SER A 17 14.37 -5.32 -1.27
CA SER A 17 13.75 -5.55 0.03
C SER A 17 13.55 -7.04 0.29
N GLU A 18 13.55 -7.47 1.57
CA GLU A 18 13.25 -8.86 1.97
C GLU A 18 11.93 -9.35 1.35
N ARG A 19 10.90 -8.49 1.31
CA ARG A 19 9.62 -8.81 0.68
C ARG A 19 9.76 -9.08 -0.82
N THR A 20 10.57 -8.29 -1.52
CA THR A 20 10.83 -8.48 -2.94
C THR A 20 11.59 -9.79 -3.18
N ILE A 21 12.57 -10.11 -2.33
CA ILE A 21 13.30 -11.37 -2.37
C ILE A 21 12.36 -12.55 -2.17
N LEU A 22 11.47 -12.48 -1.17
CA LEU A 22 10.47 -13.52 -0.93
C LEU A 22 9.53 -13.71 -2.13
N GLN A 23 9.07 -12.61 -2.74
CA GLN A 23 8.23 -12.67 -3.94
C GLN A 23 8.99 -13.31 -5.12
N TYR A 24 10.26 -12.96 -5.30
CA TYR A 24 11.11 -13.54 -6.35
C TYR A 24 11.29 -15.04 -6.12
N ASN A 25 11.57 -15.48 -4.90
CA ASN A 25 11.67 -16.89 -4.56
C ASN A 25 10.37 -17.65 -4.89
N ASN A 26 9.22 -17.11 -4.50
CA ASN A 26 7.92 -17.73 -4.76
C ASN A 26 7.60 -17.83 -6.26
N GLN A 27 7.98 -16.84 -7.06
CA GLN A 27 7.78 -16.91 -8.51
C GLN A 27 8.81 -17.79 -9.19
N PHE A 28 10.05 -17.81 -8.70
CA PHE A 28 11.10 -18.66 -9.24
C PHE A 28 10.77 -20.15 -9.06
N LYS A 29 10.21 -20.55 -7.94
CA LYS A 29 9.71 -21.91 -7.71
C LYS A 29 8.75 -22.41 -8.78
N LYS A 30 8.00 -21.53 -9.42
CA LYS A 30 7.10 -21.88 -10.52
C LYS A 30 7.82 -22.38 -11.76
N PHE A 31 9.13 -22.15 -11.88
CA PHE A 31 9.97 -22.69 -12.96
C PHE A 31 10.53 -24.08 -12.64
N GLU A 32 10.36 -24.63 -11.44
CA GLU A 32 10.83 -25.96 -11.07
C GLU A 32 10.40 -27.06 -12.08
N PRO A 33 9.13 -27.08 -12.59
CA PRO A 33 8.71 -28.09 -13.54
C PRO A 33 9.44 -28.01 -14.89
N MET A 34 10.07 -26.88 -15.20
CA MET A 34 10.83 -26.72 -16.46
C MET A 34 12.13 -27.57 -16.46
N ASN A 35 12.64 -27.95 -15.28
CA ASN A 35 13.84 -28.79 -15.08
C ASN A 35 15.12 -28.31 -15.82
N LYS A 36 15.19 -27.04 -16.19
CA LYS A 36 16.29 -26.44 -16.95
C LYS A 36 16.57 -25.02 -16.46
N SER A 37 17.85 -24.62 -16.52
CA SER A 37 18.25 -23.27 -16.10
C SER A 37 17.66 -22.19 -16.99
N LEU A 38 17.15 -21.10 -16.40
CA LEU A 38 16.71 -19.90 -17.11
C LEU A 38 17.82 -19.25 -17.95
N VAL A 39 19.08 -19.47 -17.58
CA VAL A 39 20.25 -18.92 -18.27
C VAL A 39 20.56 -19.65 -19.55
N THR A 40 20.39 -20.98 -19.57
CA THR A 40 20.73 -21.84 -20.73
C THR A 40 19.57 -22.09 -21.68
N GLN A 41 18.33 -21.91 -21.21
CA GLN A 41 17.14 -22.08 -22.06
C GLN A 41 17.01 -21.00 -23.14
N SER A 42 16.38 -21.36 -24.27
CA SER A 42 15.99 -20.38 -25.27
C SER A 42 14.91 -19.44 -24.72
N GLN A 43 14.88 -18.19 -25.22
CA GLN A 43 13.83 -17.23 -24.82
C GLN A 43 12.43 -17.75 -25.18
N THR A 44 12.30 -18.40 -26.33
CA THR A 44 11.03 -18.97 -26.83
C THR A 44 10.50 -20.04 -25.87
N ASN A 45 11.36 -20.94 -25.39
CA ASN A 45 10.95 -21.98 -24.45
C ASN A 45 10.52 -21.40 -23.09
N ILE A 46 11.21 -20.37 -22.61
CA ILE A 46 10.83 -19.68 -21.36
C ILE A 46 9.47 -18.99 -21.52
N ILE A 47 9.25 -18.30 -22.64
CA ILE A 47 7.97 -17.63 -22.94
C ILE A 47 6.84 -18.66 -23.02
N SER A 48 7.03 -19.73 -23.82
CA SER A 48 6.02 -20.79 -23.92
C SER A 48 5.70 -21.45 -22.58
N PHE A 49 6.71 -21.67 -21.75
CA PHE A 49 6.51 -22.20 -20.40
C PHE A 49 5.67 -21.24 -19.53
N VAL A 50 5.99 -19.96 -19.56
CA VAL A 50 5.26 -18.94 -18.77
C VAL A 50 3.82 -18.80 -19.26
N ASP A 51 3.59 -18.80 -20.57
CA ASP A 51 2.25 -18.69 -21.14
C ASP A 51 1.36 -19.87 -20.76
N ASN A 52 1.92 -21.07 -20.68
CA ASN A 52 1.18 -22.30 -20.35
C ASN A 52 1.00 -22.52 -18.84
N ASN A 53 1.91 -22.04 -18.01
CA ASN A 53 1.95 -22.36 -16.56
C ASN A 53 1.76 -21.16 -15.65
N GLY A 54 1.73 -19.95 -16.18
CA GLY A 54 1.67 -18.72 -15.37
C GLY A 54 0.30 -18.39 -14.78
N GLY A 55 -0.78 -19.00 -15.27
CA GLY A 55 -2.13 -18.64 -14.86
C GLY A 55 -2.52 -17.22 -15.29
N SER A 56 -2.80 -16.31 -14.35
CA SER A 56 -3.20 -14.93 -14.66
C SER A 56 -2.07 -14.12 -15.32
N ASN A 57 -2.43 -13.08 -16.10
CA ASN A 57 -1.48 -12.20 -16.75
C ASN A 57 -0.53 -11.51 -15.76
N ASN A 58 -1.00 -11.15 -14.58
CA ASN A 58 -0.15 -10.63 -13.51
C ASN A 58 0.93 -11.63 -13.06
N THR A 59 0.58 -12.92 -12.95
CA THR A 59 1.53 -13.97 -12.60
C THR A 59 2.54 -14.21 -13.71
N LYS A 60 2.10 -14.25 -14.99
CA LYS A 60 2.96 -14.36 -16.16
C LYS A 60 3.96 -13.21 -16.23
N LEU A 61 3.51 -11.98 -15.99
CA LEU A 61 4.37 -10.81 -15.91
C LEU A 61 5.44 -10.93 -14.80
N ALA A 62 5.04 -11.39 -13.62
CA ALA A 62 5.97 -11.58 -12.51
C ALA A 62 7.03 -12.66 -12.83
N MET A 63 6.63 -13.77 -13.43
CA MET A 63 7.54 -14.82 -13.89
C MET A 63 8.51 -14.30 -14.97
N LEU A 64 8.02 -13.62 -16.01
CA LEU A 64 8.89 -13.03 -17.05
C LEU A 64 9.86 -12.00 -16.48
N ASN A 65 9.42 -11.16 -15.53
CA ASN A 65 10.31 -10.20 -14.88
C ASN A 65 11.51 -10.88 -14.22
N ILE A 66 11.28 -11.96 -13.50
CA ILE A 66 12.37 -12.72 -12.85
C ILE A 66 13.28 -13.34 -13.90
N ALA A 67 12.73 -14.02 -14.88
CA ALA A 67 13.52 -14.65 -15.93
C ALA A 67 14.38 -13.62 -16.71
N ILE A 68 13.82 -12.43 -17.02
CA ILE A 68 14.54 -11.33 -17.65
C ILE A 68 15.68 -10.84 -16.75
N ASN A 69 15.40 -10.62 -15.45
CA ASN A 69 16.40 -10.08 -14.52
C ASN A 69 17.56 -11.06 -14.30
N VAL A 70 17.26 -12.35 -14.10
CA VAL A 70 18.28 -13.41 -14.02
C VAL A 70 19.12 -13.45 -15.29
N ARG A 71 18.51 -13.50 -16.46
CA ARG A 71 19.24 -13.54 -17.73
C ARG A 71 20.11 -12.30 -17.96
N LYS A 72 19.61 -11.10 -17.65
CA LYS A 72 20.42 -9.86 -17.72
C LYS A 72 21.62 -9.90 -16.81
N HIS A 73 21.48 -10.42 -15.59
CA HIS A 73 22.61 -10.58 -14.65
C HIS A 73 23.72 -11.44 -15.29
N PHE A 74 23.36 -12.53 -15.97
CA PHE A 74 24.30 -13.40 -16.68
C PHE A 74 24.58 -12.96 -18.13
N LYS A 75 24.29 -11.70 -18.49
CA LYS A 75 24.55 -11.11 -19.81
C LYS A 75 23.95 -11.90 -20.98
N LYS A 76 22.78 -12.53 -20.77
CA LYS A 76 22.05 -13.28 -21.80
C LYS A 76 21.00 -12.40 -22.48
N GLU A 77 20.74 -12.70 -23.75
CA GLU A 77 19.69 -12.02 -24.54
C GLU A 77 18.29 -12.16 -23.93
N VAL A 78 17.51 -11.07 -24.02
CA VAL A 78 16.15 -10.99 -23.45
C VAL A 78 15.11 -10.30 -24.35
N ASN A 79 15.47 -9.96 -25.60
CA ASN A 79 14.65 -9.11 -26.48
C ASN A 79 13.25 -9.68 -26.72
N LYS A 80 13.12 -10.97 -27.05
CA LYS A 80 11.81 -11.63 -27.24
C LYS A 80 10.97 -11.63 -25.97
N MET A 81 11.62 -11.84 -24.82
CA MET A 81 10.95 -11.82 -23.52
C MET A 81 10.47 -10.41 -23.13
N LEU A 82 11.22 -9.35 -23.48
CA LEU A 82 10.80 -7.97 -23.30
C LEU A 82 9.57 -7.63 -24.15
N THR A 83 9.56 -8.04 -25.41
CA THR A 83 8.40 -7.87 -26.31
C THR A 83 7.16 -8.57 -25.71
N ARG A 84 7.31 -9.85 -25.31
CA ARG A 84 6.19 -10.60 -24.70
C ARG A 84 5.71 -9.96 -23.39
N LYS A 85 6.63 -9.43 -22.58
CA LYS A 85 6.30 -8.71 -21.36
C LYS A 85 5.45 -7.47 -21.64
N LEU A 86 5.75 -6.69 -22.68
CA LEU A 86 4.95 -5.52 -23.05
C LEU A 86 3.54 -5.95 -23.45
N GLN A 87 3.37 -6.97 -24.28
CA GLN A 87 2.06 -7.50 -24.64
C GLN A 87 1.25 -7.92 -23.40
N LEU A 88 1.85 -8.72 -22.53
CA LEU A 88 1.19 -9.14 -21.29
C LEU A 88 0.87 -7.96 -20.34
N ALA A 89 1.66 -6.90 -20.36
CA ALA A 89 1.37 -5.70 -19.58
C ALA A 89 0.14 -4.95 -20.12
N ASP A 90 0.00 -4.89 -21.43
CA ASP A 90 -1.18 -4.30 -22.10
C ASP A 90 -2.44 -5.14 -21.83
N ASP A 91 -2.35 -6.47 -22.00
CA ASP A 91 -3.45 -7.40 -21.68
C ASP A 91 -3.90 -7.26 -20.22
N TYR A 92 -2.94 -7.21 -19.29
CA TYR A 92 -3.21 -7.04 -17.87
C TYR A 92 -3.84 -5.67 -17.57
N GLN A 93 -3.41 -4.61 -18.26
CA GLN A 93 -4.01 -3.29 -18.08
C GLN A 93 -5.47 -3.26 -18.59
N GLN A 94 -5.75 -3.92 -19.69
CA GLN A 94 -7.11 -4.07 -20.22
C GLN A 94 -8.01 -4.85 -19.24
N GLU A 95 -7.54 -5.97 -18.68
CA GLU A 95 -8.25 -6.71 -17.63
C GLU A 95 -8.53 -5.84 -16.41
N LYS A 96 -7.52 -5.07 -15.97
CA LYS A 96 -7.69 -4.12 -14.83
C LYS A 96 -8.76 -3.07 -15.11
N ASN A 97 -8.77 -2.54 -16.33
CA ASN A 97 -9.74 -1.52 -16.71
C ASN A 97 -11.16 -2.11 -16.75
N ALA A 98 -11.34 -3.30 -17.34
CA ALA A 98 -12.63 -3.99 -17.34
C ALA A 98 -13.16 -4.24 -15.92
N ILE A 99 -12.30 -4.73 -15.00
CA ILE A 99 -12.67 -4.90 -13.58
C ILE A 99 -12.99 -3.56 -12.89
N LYS A 100 -12.31 -2.46 -13.28
CA LYS A 100 -12.61 -1.13 -12.74
C LYS A 100 -14.00 -0.67 -13.16
N GLU A 101 -14.34 -0.82 -14.44
CA GLU A 101 -15.66 -0.46 -14.98
C GLU A 101 -16.78 -1.27 -14.32
N GLU A 102 -16.62 -2.59 -14.21
CA GLU A 102 -17.60 -3.46 -13.54
C GLU A 102 -17.84 -3.03 -12.09
N LYS A 103 -16.77 -2.70 -11.36
CA LYS A 103 -16.88 -2.29 -9.95
C LYS A 103 -17.39 -0.88 -9.75
N LYS A 104 -17.37 -0.03 -10.76
CA LYS A 104 -17.73 1.38 -10.63
C LYS A 104 -19.17 1.58 -10.16
N SER A 105 -20.11 0.79 -10.70
CA SER A 105 -21.53 0.85 -10.33
C SER A 105 -21.80 0.47 -8.87
N ASP A 106 -20.91 -0.30 -8.26
CA ASP A 106 -21.11 -0.86 -6.92
C ASP A 106 -20.39 -0.04 -5.83
N LEU A 107 -19.61 0.97 -6.22
CA LEU A 107 -18.90 1.81 -5.25
C LEU A 107 -19.81 2.93 -4.72
N PRO A 108 -19.78 3.18 -3.40
CA PRO A 108 -20.53 4.28 -2.82
C PRO A 108 -19.92 5.63 -3.22
N THR A 109 -20.71 6.68 -3.03
CA THR A 109 -20.28 8.05 -3.22
C THR A 109 -19.43 8.55 -2.04
N THR A 110 -18.62 9.59 -2.23
CA THR A 110 -17.92 10.26 -1.13
C THR A 110 -18.88 10.80 -0.07
N LYS A 111 -20.10 11.21 -0.49
CA LYS A 111 -21.13 11.68 0.46
C LYS A 111 -21.55 10.56 1.42
N GLU A 112 -21.69 9.34 0.93
CA GLU A 112 -21.99 8.16 1.78
C GLU A 112 -20.81 7.80 2.68
N LEU A 113 -19.58 7.91 2.19
CA LEU A 113 -18.37 7.74 3.02
C LEU A 113 -18.33 8.75 4.17
N ILE A 114 -18.66 10.02 3.92
CA ILE A 114 -18.70 11.06 4.95
C ILE A 114 -19.84 10.79 5.95
N ALA A 115 -21.00 10.36 5.47
CA ALA A 115 -22.13 9.99 6.34
C ALA A 115 -21.74 8.81 7.25
N TRP A 116 -21.07 7.79 6.72
CA TRP A 116 -20.55 6.67 7.49
C TRP A 116 -19.51 7.10 8.53
N GLU A 117 -18.56 7.95 8.17
CA GLU A 117 -17.56 8.51 9.08
C GLU A 117 -18.25 9.26 10.24
N ASN A 118 -19.24 10.10 9.94
CA ASN A 118 -19.98 10.82 10.98
C ASN A 118 -20.75 9.86 11.89
N ARG A 119 -21.32 8.79 11.36
CA ARG A 119 -21.99 7.76 12.16
C ARG A 119 -21.01 7.09 13.12
N GLN A 120 -19.80 6.71 12.65
CA GLN A 120 -18.79 6.14 13.57
C GLN A 120 -18.45 7.07 14.74
N TYR A 121 -18.43 8.39 14.48
CA TYR A 121 -18.19 9.38 15.52
C TYR A 121 -19.37 9.47 16.52
N ILE A 122 -20.61 9.46 16.04
CA ILE A 122 -21.82 9.51 16.87
C ILE A 122 -21.93 8.24 17.73
N ASP A 123 -21.69 7.08 17.14
CA ASP A 123 -21.74 5.78 17.80
C ASP A 123 -20.53 5.52 18.71
N LYS A 124 -19.60 6.50 18.83
CA LYS A 124 -18.37 6.43 19.63
C LYS A 124 -17.42 5.30 19.21
N ASN A 125 -17.50 4.83 17.97
CA ASN A 125 -16.57 3.86 17.41
C ASN A 125 -15.24 4.54 17.05
N TRP A 126 -14.49 4.97 18.06
CA TRP A 126 -13.34 5.87 17.90
C TRP A 126 -12.27 5.35 16.96
N ASN A 127 -11.93 4.06 17.04
CA ASN A 127 -10.97 3.45 16.13
C ASN A 127 -11.42 3.55 14.68
N ALA A 128 -12.67 3.19 14.40
CA ALA A 128 -13.23 3.24 13.04
C ALA A 128 -13.25 4.69 12.52
N PHE A 129 -13.75 5.62 13.35
CA PHE A 129 -13.78 7.04 12.98
C PHE A 129 -12.38 7.57 12.63
N ILE A 130 -11.37 7.34 13.50
CA ILE A 130 -10.01 7.84 13.29
C ILE A 130 -9.43 7.28 11.99
N VAL A 131 -9.58 5.97 11.74
CA VAL A 131 -9.07 5.29 10.55
C VAL A 131 -9.70 5.85 9.28
N VAL A 132 -11.04 5.87 9.20
CA VAL A 132 -11.74 6.33 7.98
C VAL A 132 -11.53 7.83 7.74
N HIS A 133 -11.45 8.65 8.81
CA HIS A 133 -11.13 10.07 8.70
C HIS A 133 -9.74 10.30 8.12
N LEU A 134 -8.73 9.60 8.63
CA LEU A 134 -7.35 9.70 8.12
C LEU A 134 -7.22 9.19 6.68
N MET A 135 -7.91 8.12 6.33
CA MET A 135 -7.97 7.62 4.95
C MET A 135 -8.58 8.67 4.02
N ARG A 136 -9.70 9.28 4.40
CA ARG A 136 -10.39 10.28 3.56
C ARG A 136 -9.57 11.57 3.40
N VAL A 137 -9.00 12.09 4.49
CA VAL A 137 -8.32 13.40 4.46
C VAL A 137 -6.93 13.32 3.86
N LEU A 138 -6.22 12.22 4.07
CA LEU A 138 -4.83 12.06 3.67
C LEU A 138 -4.59 10.94 2.66
N SER A 139 -5.61 10.19 2.28
CA SER A 139 -5.51 9.04 1.37
C SER A 139 -4.42 8.05 1.77
N LEU A 140 -4.34 7.71 3.05
CA LEU A 140 -3.32 6.83 3.61
C LEU A 140 -3.43 5.40 3.08
N ARG A 141 -2.28 4.73 2.97
CA ARG A 141 -2.21 3.28 2.73
C ARG A 141 -2.35 2.51 4.04
N ASN A 142 -2.70 1.22 3.95
CA ASN A 142 -2.81 0.34 5.11
C ASN A 142 -1.58 0.42 6.04
N LYS A 143 -0.38 0.38 5.47
CA LYS A 143 0.88 0.47 6.23
C LYS A 143 1.04 1.81 6.96
N ASP A 144 0.51 2.89 6.41
CA ASP A 144 0.59 4.23 7.01
C ASP A 144 -0.23 4.33 8.29
N LEU A 145 -1.21 3.45 8.48
CA LEU A 145 -2.12 3.38 9.65
C LEU A 145 -1.57 2.54 10.82
N ASP A 146 -0.39 1.93 10.67
CA ASP A 146 0.37 1.38 11.82
C ASP A 146 0.97 2.54 12.64
N LEU A 147 0.13 3.20 13.42
CA LEU A 147 0.45 4.44 14.12
C LEU A 147 0.59 4.23 15.62
N LYS A 148 1.65 4.79 16.19
CA LYS A 148 1.76 5.00 17.65
C LYS A 148 1.15 6.33 18.02
N ILE A 149 0.28 6.35 19.01
CA ILE A 149 -0.31 7.57 19.56
C ILE A 149 0.59 8.07 20.70
N ILE A 150 1.08 9.30 20.60
CA ILE A 150 1.98 9.90 21.59
C ILE A 150 1.58 11.36 21.91
N PRO A 151 1.88 11.88 23.13
CA PRO A 151 1.71 13.28 23.42
C PRO A 151 2.80 14.14 22.76
N ALA A 152 2.50 15.42 22.54
CA ALA A 152 3.44 16.38 21.95
C ALA A 152 4.76 16.48 22.70
N THR A 153 4.73 16.35 24.03
CA THR A 153 5.91 16.41 24.92
C THR A 153 6.96 15.31 24.60
N ARG A 154 6.53 14.19 24.04
CA ARG A 154 7.42 13.10 23.60
C ARG A 154 7.83 13.19 22.12
N SER A 155 7.31 14.17 21.39
CA SER A 155 7.53 14.24 19.93
C SER A 155 8.94 14.72 19.55
N GLN A 156 9.64 15.42 20.44
CA GLN A 156 10.93 16.04 20.13
C GLN A 156 12.04 15.04 19.77
N ARG A 157 11.97 13.82 20.32
CA ARG A 157 12.93 12.74 20.05
C ARG A 157 12.44 11.70 19.07
N LYS A 158 11.20 11.79 18.59
CA LYS A 158 10.59 10.80 17.70
C LYS A 158 10.70 11.21 16.25
N GLY A 159 11.48 10.46 15.51
CA GLY A 159 11.74 10.70 14.10
C GLY A 159 13.14 11.21 13.83
N GLU A 160 14.09 10.91 14.70
CA GLU A 160 15.52 10.97 14.42
C GLU A 160 15.91 9.96 13.33
N ALA A 161 17.09 10.11 12.77
CA ALA A 161 17.60 9.16 11.77
C ALA A 161 17.53 7.72 12.32
N GLY A 162 16.81 6.83 11.61
CA GLY A 162 16.64 5.42 11.98
C GLY A 162 15.32 5.07 12.69
N ASP A 163 14.49 6.03 13.08
CA ASP A 163 13.15 5.72 13.62
C ASP A 163 12.21 5.24 12.52
N LYS A 164 11.81 3.96 12.60
CA LYS A 164 10.93 3.27 11.64
C LYS A 164 9.46 3.25 12.08
N ASN A 165 9.05 4.04 13.08
CA ASN A 165 7.66 4.07 13.49
C ASN A 165 6.92 5.27 12.89
N ASN A 166 5.63 5.09 12.61
CA ASN A 166 4.72 6.19 12.29
C ASN A 166 4.01 6.65 13.56
N TYR A 167 3.75 7.95 13.66
CA TYR A 167 3.18 8.55 14.87
C TYR A 167 1.97 9.41 14.58
N LEU A 168 0.97 9.30 15.45
CA LEU A 168 -0.11 10.26 15.60
C LEU A 168 0.13 11.05 16.88
N ILE A 169 0.64 12.27 16.74
CA ILE A 169 1.05 13.13 17.85
C ILE A 169 -0.13 13.98 18.27
N LEU A 170 -0.60 13.77 19.49
CA LEU A 170 -1.72 14.52 20.06
C LEU A 170 -1.23 15.80 20.71
N ARG A 171 -1.69 16.95 20.22
CA ARG A 171 -1.43 18.28 20.75
C ARG A 171 -2.68 18.87 21.41
N LYS A 172 -2.54 20.03 22.03
CA LYS A 172 -3.66 20.68 22.75
C LYS A 172 -4.84 21.00 21.80
N ARG A 173 -4.57 21.54 20.62
CA ARG A 173 -5.61 22.02 19.67
C ARG A 173 -5.68 21.25 18.36
N ASN A 174 -4.65 20.51 17.99
CA ASN A 174 -4.57 19.76 16.75
C ASN A 174 -3.82 18.46 16.96
N SER A 175 -3.82 17.59 15.93
CA SER A 175 -2.97 16.41 15.87
C SER A 175 -1.95 16.55 14.74
N GLN A 176 -0.87 15.81 14.83
CA GLN A 176 0.13 15.74 13.75
C GLN A 176 0.41 14.29 13.41
N LEU A 177 0.28 13.94 12.15
CA LEU A 177 0.74 12.67 11.63
C LEU A 177 2.20 12.80 11.19
N VAL A 178 3.06 11.90 11.67
CA VAL A 178 4.47 11.77 11.25
C VAL A 178 4.67 10.37 10.71
N ARG A 179 5.12 10.27 9.46
CA ARG A 179 5.39 9.00 8.79
C ARG A 179 6.86 8.84 8.50
N ASN A 180 7.46 7.83 9.12
CA ASN A 180 8.87 7.44 8.97
C ASN A 180 9.00 6.08 8.27
N ASP A 181 7.91 5.28 8.23
CA ASP A 181 7.89 3.99 7.56
C ASP A 181 6.67 3.88 6.65
N TYR A 182 6.84 4.15 5.37
CA TYR A 182 5.82 4.01 4.33
C TYR A 182 6.47 3.59 3.01
N LYS A 183 5.66 3.10 2.05
CA LYS A 183 6.13 2.40 0.84
C LYS A 183 7.22 3.15 0.07
N THR A 184 7.14 4.47 0.00
CA THR A 184 8.04 5.31 -0.80
C THR A 184 8.95 6.22 0.06
N PHE A 185 9.16 5.87 1.32
CA PHE A 185 9.99 6.64 2.25
C PHE A 185 11.41 6.93 1.70
N LYS A 186 12.04 5.95 1.04
CA LYS A 186 13.38 6.11 0.46
C LYS A 186 13.46 7.22 -0.58
N ILE A 187 12.34 7.55 -1.23
CA ILE A 187 12.26 8.57 -2.29
C ILE A 187 11.86 9.93 -1.71
N TYR A 188 10.85 9.95 -0.85
CA TYR A 188 10.19 11.18 -0.39
C TYR A 188 10.56 11.57 1.05
N GLY A 189 11.35 10.76 1.75
CA GLY A 189 11.77 11.02 3.13
C GLY A 189 10.61 11.06 4.12
N ARG A 190 10.85 11.67 5.27
CA ARG A 190 9.86 11.83 6.34
C ARG A 190 8.73 12.77 5.92
N LYS A 191 7.49 12.38 6.19
CA LYS A 191 6.31 13.22 5.98
C LYS A 191 5.66 13.64 7.28
N LYS A 192 5.23 14.91 7.33
CA LYS A 192 4.52 15.50 8.45
C LYS A 192 3.26 16.19 7.94
N ASN A 193 2.09 15.85 8.51
CA ASN A 193 0.82 16.47 8.20
C ASN A 193 0.19 17.00 9.48
N VAL A 194 -0.16 18.27 9.53
CA VAL A 194 -0.93 18.86 10.63
C VAL A 194 -2.42 18.67 10.36
N LEU A 195 -3.13 18.13 11.32
CA LEU A 195 -4.54 17.77 11.26
C LEU A 195 -5.34 18.72 12.16
N GLN A 196 -6.02 19.70 11.57
CA GLN A 196 -6.81 20.69 12.28
C GLN A 196 -8.28 20.24 12.43
N SER A 197 -8.49 19.07 13.06
CA SER A 197 -9.82 18.52 13.29
C SER A 197 -10.06 18.36 14.79
N SER A 198 -10.96 19.17 15.35
CA SER A 198 -11.38 19.05 16.76
C SER A 198 -12.07 17.71 17.03
N LYS A 199 -12.87 17.20 16.08
CA LYS A 199 -13.49 15.87 16.18
C LYS A 199 -12.44 14.77 16.26
N LEU A 200 -11.40 14.83 15.40
CA LEU A 200 -10.30 13.85 15.42
C LEU A 200 -9.54 13.91 16.76
N ASN A 201 -9.20 15.11 17.24
CA ASN A 201 -8.52 15.26 18.52
C ASN A 201 -9.34 14.70 19.69
N LYS A 202 -10.66 14.94 19.69
CA LYS A 202 -11.56 14.37 20.69
C LYS A 202 -11.57 12.85 20.58
N ALA A 203 -11.78 12.31 19.41
CA ALA A 203 -11.83 10.85 19.19
C ALA A 203 -10.55 10.13 19.64
N ILE A 204 -9.36 10.73 19.40
CA ILE A 204 -8.09 10.16 19.87
C ILE A 204 -8.03 10.13 21.39
N ARG A 205 -8.49 11.18 22.09
CA ARG A 205 -8.51 11.24 23.57
C ARG A 205 -9.46 10.22 24.15
N GLU A 206 -10.66 10.14 23.59
CA GLU A 206 -11.67 9.16 24.01
C GLU A 206 -11.18 7.73 23.79
N LEU A 207 -10.53 7.44 22.64
CA LEU A 207 -9.92 6.13 22.37
C LEU A 207 -8.86 5.74 23.41
N VAL A 208 -8.03 6.70 23.84
CA VAL A 208 -7.01 6.47 24.85
C VAL A 208 -7.66 6.22 26.21
N ALA A 209 -8.67 7.01 26.58
CA ALA A 209 -9.41 6.85 27.82
C ALA A 209 -10.19 5.52 27.88
N GLU A 210 -10.87 5.15 26.78
CA GLU A 210 -11.62 3.88 26.69
C GLU A 210 -10.74 2.64 26.90
N ARG A 211 -9.46 2.74 26.53
CA ARG A 211 -8.49 1.64 26.72
C ARG A 211 -7.83 1.62 28.09
N ASP A 212 -8.19 2.54 28.96
CA ASP A 212 -7.57 2.72 30.26
C ASP A 212 -6.03 2.81 30.19
N LEU A 213 -5.51 3.51 29.15
CA LEU A 213 -4.10 3.69 28.89
C LEU A 213 -3.67 5.13 29.19
N GLU A 214 -2.51 5.28 29.78
CA GLU A 214 -1.95 6.59 30.08
C GLU A 214 -1.08 7.11 28.93
N LEU A 215 -1.56 8.19 28.29
CA LEU A 215 -0.84 8.81 27.19
C LEU A 215 0.53 9.31 27.63
N GLY A 216 1.56 8.69 27.09
CA GLY A 216 2.94 9.03 27.39
C GLY A 216 3.64 8.06 28.33
N LYS A 217 2.95 7.22 29.08
CA LYS A 217 3.53 6.09 29.82
C LYS A 217 3.44 4.80 29.00
N ASP A 218 2.26 4.51 28.48
CA ASP A 218 1.99 3.29 27.73
C ASP A 218 2.34 3.41 26.23
N GLU A 219 2.61 2.29 25.58
CA GLU A 219 2.69 2.21 24.12
C GLU A 219 1.28 2.05 23.55
N ILE A 220 0.72 3.15 23.06
CA ILE A 220 -0.63 3.16 22.49
C ILE A 220 -0.52 3.07 20.97
N ARG A 221 -1.13 2.03 20.36
CA ARG A 221 -1.25 1.89 18.92
C ARG A 221 -2.68 2.17 18.46
N LEU A 222 -2.83 2.88 17.34
CA LEU A 222 -4.14 3.08 16.72
C LEU A 222 -4.79 1.72 16.41
N LEU A 223 -4.04 0.86 15.72
CA LEU A 223 -4.43 -0.52 15.41
C LEU A 223 -3.53 -1.49 16.17
N SER A 224 -4.14 -2.38 16.94
CA SER A 224 -3.45 -3.40 17.72
C SER A 224 -4.25 -4.69 17.75
N THR A 225 -3.59 -5.79 18.06
CA THR A 225 -4.26 -7.04 18.45
C THR A 225 -5.04 -6.86 19.76
N ILE A 226 -5.85 -7.82 20.14
CA ILE A 226 -6.58 -7.81 21.43
C ILE A 226 -5.62 -7.62 22.61
N GLY A 227 -4.40 -8.18 22.54
CA GLY A 227 -3.36 -8.01 23.57
C GLY A 227 -2.49 -6.75 23.39
N GLY A 228 -2.90 -5.73 22.64
CA GLY A 228 -2.18 -4.47 22.44
C GLY A 228 -0.94 -4.53 21.55
N LYS A 229 -0.59 -5.70 20.99
CA LYS A 229 0.63 -5.89 20.18
C LYS A 229 0.47 -5.34 18.75
N LYS A 230 1.61 -5.09 18.12
CA LYS A 230 1.68 -4.70 16.70
C LYS A 230 1.01 -5.75 15.81
N MET A 231 0.20 -5.30 14.86
CA MET A 231 -0.42 -6.13 13.84
C MET A 231 0.49 -6.26 12.62
N ASN A 232 0.43 -7.39 11.92
CA ASN A 232 1.04 -7.52 10.60
C ASN A 232 0.19 -6.80 9.53
N GLU A 233 0.76 -6.60 8.34
CA GLU A 233 0.13 -5.81 7.25
C GLU A 233 -1.21 -6.41 6.79
N GLU A 234 -1.33 -7.73 6.74
CA GLU A 234 -2.57 -8.43 6.36
C GLU A 234 -3.67 -8.23 7.41
N SER A 235 -3.31 -8.35 8.70
CA SER A 235 -4.24 -8.11 9.80
C SER A 235 -4.71 -6.66 9.85
N ILE A 236 -3.81 -5.70 9.56
CA ILE A 236 -4.18 -4.28 9.42
C ILE A 236 -5.20 -4.11 8.29
N ALA A 237 -4.96 -4.70 7.11
CA ALA A 237 -5.87 -4.60 5.98
C ALA A 237 -7.26 -5.20 6.31
N LYS A 238 -7.32 -6.35 6.97
CA LYS A 238 -8.59 -6.96 7.43
C LYS A 238 -9.31 -6.06 8.44
N LYS A 239 -8.57 -5.49 9.39
CA LYS A 239 -9.13 -4.59 10.42
C LYS A 239 -9.68 -3.30 9.79
N ILE A 240 -8.97 -2.71 8.82
CA ILE A 240 -9.44 -1.52 8.10
C ILE A 240 -10.76 -1.83 7.38
N ARG A 241 -10.85 -2.94 6.67
CA ARG A 241 -12.11 -3.35 6.02
C ARG A 241 -13.28 -3.46 6.99
N SER A 242 -13.06 -3.90 8.23
CA SER A 242 -14.13 -3.97 9.23
C SER A 242 -14.60 -2.58 9.72
N PHE A 243 -13.84 -1.51 9.44
CA PHE A 243 -14.17 -0.14 9.80
C PHE A 243 -14.77 0.67 8.65
N THR A 244 -14.46 0.29 7.41
CA THR A 244 -14.94 1.01 6.22
C THR A 244 -16.39 0.67 5.89
N PHE A 245 -17.06 1.61 5.23
CA PHE A 245 -18.41 1.39 4.70
C PHE A 245 -18.39 0.21 3.71
N MET A 246 -19.33 -0.71 3.83
CA MET A 246 -19.46 -1.93 3.00
C MET A 246 -18.20 -2.82 2.97
N GLY A 247 -17.27 -2.68 3.90
CA GLY A 247 -16.03 -3.47 3.90
C GLY A 247 -15.05 -3.10 2.80
N LEU A 248 -15.09 -1.87 2.32
CA LEU A 248 -14.21 -1.37 1.26
C LEU A 248 -12.73 -1.56 1.60
N SER A 249 -11.95 -1.97 0.61
CA SER A 249 -10.50 -1.96 0.73
C SER A 249 -9.96 -0.52 0.72
N GLU A 250 -8.72 -0.33 1.19
CA GLU A 250 -8.01 0.96 1.07
C GLU A 250 -7.97 1.45 -0.39
N SER A 251 -7.77 0.53 -1.33
CA SER A 251 -7.72 0.85 -2.75
C SER A 251 -9.08 1.36 -3.27
N ASP A 252 -10.18 0.70 -2.91
CA ASP A 252 -11.51 1.10 -3.36
C ASP A 252 -11.91 2.44 -2.72
N TYR A 253 -11.60 2.63 -1.44
CA TYR A 253 -11.81 3.90 -0.74
C TYR A 253 -11.11 5.07 -1.43
N ASN A 254 -9.85 4.86 -1.84
CA ASN A 254 -9.09 5.89 -2.56
C ASN A 254 -9.59 6.12 -3.99
N LYS A 255 -10.08 5.09 -4.69
CA LYS A 255 -10.69 5.26 -6.01
C LYS A 255 -11.88 6.22 -5.95
N ILE A 256 -12.78 6.05 -4.98
CA ILE A 256 -13.93 6.92 -4.79
C ILE A 256 -13.49 8.37 -4.63
N ILE A 257 -12.55 8.63 -3.71
CA ILE A 257 -12.09 9.99 -3.39
C ILE A 257 -11.36 10.63 -4.57
N VAL A 258 -10.47 9.90 -5.23
CA VAL A 258 -9.66 10.43 -6.34
C VAL A 258 -10.55 10.72 -7.55
N SER A 259 -11.51 9.84 -7.85
CA SER A 259 -12.43 10.04 -8.99
C SER A 259 -13.28 11.28 -8.80
N GLU A 260 -13.91 11.47 -7.63
CA GLU A 260 -14.70 12.69 -7.37
C GLU A 260 -13.87 13.97 -7.49
N ILE A 261 -12.64 13.97 -6.96
CA ILE A 261 -11.77 15.14 -7.04
C ILE A 261 -11.32 15.39 -8.49
N ALA A 262 -11.08 14.34 -9.27
CA ALA A 262 -10.74 14.45 -10.69
C ALA A 262 -11.91 14.99 -11.50
N GLU A 263 -13.14 14.54 -11.23
CA GLU A 263 -14.36 15.06 -11.84
C GLU A 263 -14.56 16.57 -11.54
N MET A 264 -14.24 16.99 -10.32
CA MET A 264 -14.24 18.41 -9.93
C MET A 264 -13.09 19.22 -10.55
N LYS A 265 -12.17 18.57 -11.26
CA LYS A 265 -10.95 19.20 -11.84
C LYS A 265 -10.09 19.94 -10.80
N ASP A 266 -10.13 19.52 -9.54
CA ASP A 266 -9.33 20.13 -8.46
C ASP A 266 -7.91 19.56 -8.45
N ILE A 267 -7.08 20.05 -9.38
CA ILE A 267 -5.69 19.63 -9.56
C ILE A 267 -4.88 19.81 -8.27
N LYS A 268 -5.07 20.92 -7.54
CA LYS A 268 -4.34 21.18 -6.29
C LYS A 268 -4.63 20.13 -5.23
N LYS A 269 -5.86 19.66 -5.14
CA LYS A 269 -6.24 18.62 -4.20
C LYS A 269 -5.71 17.26 -4.64
N LEU A 270 -5.70 16.95 -5.93
CA LEU A 270 -5.05 15.75 -6.48
C LEU A 270 -3.55 15.73 -6.21
N GLU A 271 -2.85 16.84 -6.41
CA GLU A 271 -1.43 16.99 -6.08
C GLU A 271 -1.18 16.80 -4.57
N THR A 272 -2.06 17.34 -3.73
CA THR A 272 -1.98 17.14 -2.27
C THR A 272 -2.10 15.66 -1.90
N ILE A 273 -3.05 14.93 -2.50
CA ILE A 273 -3.21 13.50 -2.30
C ILE A 273 -2.00 12.73 -2.81
N SER A 274 -1.55 13.03 -4.03
CA SER A 274 -0.36 12.44 -4.65
C SER A 274 0.86 12.58 -3.72
N ASN A 275 1.10 13.80 -3.24
CA ASN A 275 2.15 14.08 -2.28
C ASN A 275 1.97 13.33 -0.96
N ASN A 276 0.76 13.30 -0.40
CA ASN A 276 0.48 12.56 0.83
C ASN A 276 0.78 11.06 0.66
N ARG A 277 0.38 10.46 -0.43
CA ARG A 277 0.65 9.04 -0.72
C ARG A 277 2.11 8.78 -1.07
N GLY A 278 2.89 9.80 -1.44
CA GLY A 278 4.23 9.62 -1.98
C GLY A 278 4.18 8.85 -3.31
N THR A 279 3.43 9.37 -4.25
CA THR A 279 3.31 8.86 -5.63
C THR A 279 3.28 10.04 -6.59
N SER A 280 3.49 9.84 -7.89
CA SER A 280 3.26 10.90 -8.88
C SER A 280 1.76 11.09 -9.14
N LEU A 281 1.38 12.27 -9.63
CA LEU A 281 0.00 12.55 -10.03
C LEU A 281 -0.47 11.59 -11.14
N GLU A 282 0.40 11.31 -12.11
CA GLU A 282 0.13 10.36 -13.18
C GLU A 282 -0.20 8.96 -12.65
N VAL A 283 0.64 8.43 -11.74
CA VAL A 283 0.40 7.13 -11.10
C VAL A 283 -0.87 7.18 -10.25
N LEU A 284 -1.15 8.29 -9.55
CA LEU A 284 -2.38 8.45 -8.77
C LEU A 284 -3.61 8.30 -9.68
N LEU A 285 -3.65 9.04 -10.77
CA LEU A 285 -4.78 9.00 -11.71
C LEU A 285 -4.89 7.63 -12.39
N LYS A 286 -3.79 7.09 -12.92
CA LYS A 286 -3.79 5.77 -13.56
C LYS A 286 -4.35 4.66 -12.67
N GLU A 287 -4.01 4.66 -11.38
CA GLU A 287 -4.38 3.58 -10.46
C GLU A 287 -5.74 3.79 -9.79
N TYR A 288 -6.14 5.03 -9.52
CA TYR A 288 -7.29 5.33 -8.66
C TYR A 288 -8.40 6.13 -9.35
N HIS A 289 -8.15 6.80 -10.46
CA HIS A 289 -9.22 7.44 -11.21
C HIS A 289 -10.07 6.38 -11.92
N LEU A 290 -11.38 6.45 -11.71
CA LEU A 290 -12.37 5.70 -12.45
C LEU A 290 -12.87 6.66 -13.52
N ASP A 291 -12.57 6.38 -14.80
CA ASP A 291 -13.08 7.19 -15.88
C ASP A 291 -14.62 7.21 -15.83
N VAL A 292 -15.18 8.40 -15.88
CA VAL A 292 -16.64 8.64 -15.81
C VAL A 292 -17.21 8.68 -17.20
#